data_789b1b2cbb9af7cb9ba726152a58b8c3
#
_entry.id   789b1b2cbb9af7cb9ba726152a58b8c3
#
_cell.length_a   1.000
_cell.length_b   1.000
_cell.length_c   1.000
_cell.angle_alpha   90.00
_cell.angle_beta   90.00
_cell.angle_gamma   90.00
#
_symmetry.space_group_name_H-M   'P 1'
#
loop_
_entity.id
_entity.type
_entity.pdbx_description
1 polymer ?
#
loop_
_entity_poly.entity_id
_entity_poly.type
_entity_poly.pdbx_seq_one_letter_code
_entity_poly.pdbx_strand_id
1 'polypeptide(L)'
;MLRPLRVRAVLLACLALPLAALPAAASKNLLANPGFEDTLEGHPWMPAGWDTSISGLTTTFFGRDTFLVHGGKYSANVANVSTVLPMSHNWSQSIPVGKEAWGKDLLFTVWTRSNGVEGRAYCMLQAFRDTISFMAHQWKVPRDEAAKRLDINKVDDPLVDFGWKRVVFTDNETDWVKREMRVWCAPGANMVYVRCGVLGTGQLIIDDASLTLENPLPAPTLKTNTNLLTDSGFEGDWSTWEIAIPPYAGLFVTCDSTEAHTGRKSAFFEFVPQPNMAPAPVITRVGVAQVVTNRNLGGKRVRLSAWCKVDSLQGVAYIKIFAHGKYGVIQGIASEQMSDTHSWTLTTQELDLPPDTYQVWAWCQYDAPVKGKVHFDDATLEVVGDVPPPPKQPKVKIAKADEKH
;
A
#
# COMPACT_ATOMS: atom_id res chain seq x y z
N MET A 1 80.57 38.80 -6.14
CA MET A 1 80.27 37.73 -7.09
C MET A 1 79.50 36.65 -6.31
N LEU A 2 78.19 36.66 -6.39
CA LEU A 2 77.33 35.64 -5.78
C LEU A 2 76.73 34.78 -6.91
N ARG A 3 76.92 33.46 -6.81
CA ARG A 3 76.36 32.52 -7.78
C ARG A 3 74.94 32.14 -7.33
N PRO A 4 73.95 31.97 -8.24
CA PRO A 4 72.61 31.57 -7.90
C PRO A 4 72.48 30.03 -7.77
N LEU A 5 71.83 29.59 -6.67
CA LEU A 5 71.39 28.21 -6.44
C LEU A 5 70.26 27.85 -7.41
N ARG A 6 70.39 26.81 -8.20
CA ARG A 6 69.29 26.22 -8.99
C ARG A 6 68.54 25.21 -8.11
N VAL A 7 67.31 25.52 -7.78
CA VAL A 7 66.35 24.60 -7.19
C VAL A 7 65.75 23.76 -8.34
N ARG A 8 65.97 22.45 -8.30
CA ARG A 8 65.26 21.51 -9.16
C ARG A 8 63.92 21.17 -8.52
N ALA A 9 62.80 21.55 -9.13
CA ALA A 9 61.49 21.07 -8.79
C ALA A 9 61.30 19.67 -9.34
N VAL A 10 61.05 18.70 -8.44
CA VAL A 10 60.67 17.34 -8.80
C VAL A 10 59.14 17.35 -8.88
N LEU A 11 58.62 17.21 -10.11
CA LEU A 11 57.19 16.99 -10.33
C LEU A 11 56.87 15.55 -9.98
N LEU A 12 56.17 15.29 -8.88
CA LEU A 12 55.50 14.01 -8.62
C LEU A 12 54.22 13.97 -9.44
N ALA A 13 54.25 13.18 -10.53
CA ALA A 13 53.04 12.86 -11.28
C ALA A 13 52.26 11.77 -10.52
N CYS A 14 51.21 12.14 -9.79
CA CYS A 14 50.25 11.18 -9.25
C CYS A 14 49.43 10.59 -10.42
N LEU A 15 49.74 9.36 -10.80
CA LEU A 15 48.89 8.53 -11.65
C LEU A 15 47.61 8.20 -10.87
N ALA A 16 46.55 8.95 -11.08
CA ALA A 16 45.19 8.54 -10.67
C ALA A 16 44.72 7.43 -11.64
N LEU A 17 44.85 6.20 -11.22
CA LEU A 17 44.19 5.07 -11.88
C LEU A 17 42.66 5.26 -11.71
N PRO A 18 41.86 5.26 -12.80
CA PRO A 18 40.42 5.24 -12.65
C PRO A 18 40.02 3.93 -11.96
N LEU A 19 39.43 4.03 -10.78
CA LEU A 19 38.74 2.90 -10.16
C LEU A 19 37.60 2.55 -11.10
N ALA A 20 37.80 1.53 -11.94
CA ALA A 20 36.71 0.95 -12.69
C ALA A 20 35.69 0.40 -11.69
N ALA A 21 34.54 1.07 -11.60
CA ALA A 21 33.42 0.56 -10.83
C ALA A 21 33.07 -0.83 -11.40
N LEU A 22 33.31 -1.87 -10.61
CA LEU A 22 32.84 -3.21 -10.95
C LEU A 22 31.34 -3.10 -11.17
N PRO A 23 30.79 -3.66 -12.26
CA PRO A 23 29.35 -3.68 -12.46
C PRO A 23 28.73 -4.35 -11.24
N ALA A 24 27.84 -3.63 -10.55
CA ALA A 24 27.06 -4.23 -9.47
C ALA A 24 26.39 -5.48 -10.02
N ALA A 25 26.64 -6.63 -9.37
CA ALA A 25 25.98 -7.88 -9.76
C ALA A 25 24.47 -7.59 -9.82
N ALA A 26 23.85 -7.86 -10.97
CA ALA A 26 22.42 -7.64 -11.14
C ALA A 26 21.67 -8.40 -10.03
N SER A 27 20.81 -7.69 -9.29
CA SER A 27 20.05 -8.32 -8.21
C SER A 27 19.13 -9.40 -8.81
N LYS A 28 19.06 -10.55 -8.13
CA LYS A 28 18.27 -11.69 -8.59
C LYS A 28 16.78 -11.30 -8.65
N ASN A 29 16.13 -11.54 -9.79
CA ASN A 29 14.68 -11.45 -9.89
C ASN A 29 14.03 -12.56 -9.04
N LEU A 30 13.14 -12.18 -8.15
CA LEU A 30 12.44 -13.09 -7.22
C LEU A 30 11.17 -13.69 -7.86
N LEU A 31 10.68 -13.12 -8.96
CA LEU A 31 9.51 -13.64 -9.66
C LEU A 31 9.84 -14.93 -10.42
N ALA A 32 8.91 -15.85 -10.39
CA ALA A 32 8.88 -16.96 -11.33
C ALA A 32 8.29 -16.47 -12.66
N ASN A 33 8.84 -16.96 -13.79
CA ASN A 33 8.32 -16.70 -15.14
C ASN A 33 7.98 -15.20 -15.38
N PRO A 34 8.91 -14.29 -15.21
CA PRO A 34 8.65 -12.87 -15.20
C PRO A 34 8.26 -12.28 -16.57
N GLY A 35 8.59 -12.96 -17.67
CA GLY A 35 8.21 -12.63 -19.04
C GLY A 35 7.05 -13.47 -19.56
N PHE A 36 6.34 -14.23 -18.69
CA PHE A 36 5.15 -15.02 -19.04
C PHE A 36 5.37 -16.09 -20.11
N GLU A 37 6.61 -16.50 -20.36
CA GLU A 37 7.01 -17.40 -21.46
C GLU A 37 6.61 -18.85 -21.23
N ASP A 38 6.58 -19.31 -19.96
CA ASP A 38 6.22 -20.67 -19.60
C ASP A 38 4.74 -20.77 -19.24
N THR A 39 4.13 -21.93 -19.53
CA THR A 39 2.73 -22.23 -19.20
C THR A 39 2.61 -23.20 -18.05
N LEU A 40 1.48 -23.09 -17.32
CA LEU A 40 1.09 -24.14 -16.38
C LEU A 40 0.69 -25.38 -17.18
N GLU A 41 1.18 -26.55 -16.75
CA GLU A 41 0.88 -27.82 -17.39
C GLU A 41 -0.64 -28.05 -17.49
N GLY A 42 -1.13 -28.40 -18.68
CA GLY A 42 -2.56 -28.56 -18.96
C GLY A 42 -3.35 -27.27 -19.14
N HIS A 43 -2.74 -26.09 -18.94
CA HIS A 43 -3.40 -24.79 -19.05
C HIS A 43 -2.60 -23.82 -19.92
N PRO A 44 -2.64 -23.91 -21.26
CA PRO A 44 -1.78 -23.12 -22.16
C PRO A 44 -2.03 -21.61 -22.12
N TRP A 45 -3.16 -21.18 -21.57
CA TRP A 45 -3.51 -19.77 -21.36
C TRP A 45 -2.92 -19.17 -20.08
N MET A 46 -2.49 -20.04 -19.12
CA MET A 46 -2.05 -19.62 -17.80
C MET A 46 -0.52 -19.61 -17.70
N PRO A 47 0.12 -18.49 -17.43
CA PRO A 47 1.55 -18.44 -17.17
C PRO A 47 1.92 -19.24 -15.91
N ALA A 48 2.93 -20.07 -15.99
CA ALA A 48 3.43 -20.83 -14.85
C ALA A 48 3.90 -19.88 -13.72
N GLY A 49 3.52 -20.19 -12.48
CA GLY A 49 3.88 -19.41 -11.30
C GLY A 49 3.04 -18.16 -11.05
N TRP A 50 2.07 -17.86 -11.91
CA TRP A 50 1.12 -16.77 -11.72
C TRP A 50 -0.27 -17.32 -11.40
N ASP A 51 -1.00 -16.57 -10.57
CA ASP A 51 -2.37 -16.86 -10.18
C ASP A 51 -3.33 -15.78 -10.69
N THR A 52 -4.59 -16.15 -10.84
CA THR A 52 -5.67 -15.21 -11.17
C THR A 52 -6.55 -14.97 -9.95
N SER A 53 -6.82 -13.72 -9.64
CA SER A 53 -7.89 -13.37 -8.72
C SER A 53 -9.16 -13.05 -9.51
N ILE A 54 -10.14 -13.91 -9.40
CA ILE A 54 -11.46 -13.77 -10.06
C ILE A 54 -12.51 -13.65 -8.96
N SER A 55 -13.26 -12.60 -8.99
CA SER A 55 -14.38 -12.42 -8.09
C SER A 55 -15.68 -13.01 -8.65
N GLY A 56 -15.69 -14.29 -8.99
CA GLY A 56 -16.91 -15.05 -9.28
C GLY A 56 -17.72 -14.66 -10.52
N LEU A 57 -17.27 -13.71 -11.34
CA LEU A 57 -17.98 -13.26 -12.53
C LEU A 57 -17.37 -13.82 -13.81
N THR A 58 -18.24 -14.29 -14.71
CA THR A 58 -17.88 -14.88 -16.01
C THR A 58 -17.48 -13.85 -17.08
N THR A 59 -17.35 -12.56 -16.70
CA THR A 59 -17.08 -11.43 -17.60
C THR A 59 -15.61 -11.05 -17.69
N THR A 60 -14.75 -11.74 -16.95
CA THR A 60 -13.31 -11.49 -16.91
C THR A 60 -12.58 -12.56 -17.71
N PHE A 61 -11.67 -12.12 -18.55
CA PHE A 61 -10.82 -12.96 -19.38
C PHE A 61 -9.37 -12.82 -18.92
N PHE A 62 -8.73 -13.95 -18.74
CA PHE A 62 -7.30 -14.04 -18.49
C PHE A 62 -6.65 -14.86 -19.60
N GLY A 63 -5.47 -14.46 -20.03
CA GLY A 63 -4.76 -15.19 -21.05
C GLY A 63 -3.35 -14.68 -21.29
N ARG A 64 -2.62 -15.45 -22.11
CA ARG A 64 -1.35 -15.02 -22.70
C ARG A 64 -1.65 -14.38 -24.04
N ASP A 65 -0.92 -13.30 -24.35
CA ASP A 65 -1.01 -12.60 -25.63
C ASP A 65 0.26 -12.85 -26.43
N THR A 66 0.16 -13.01 -27.73
CA THR A 66 1.26 -13.20 -28.68
C THR A 66 1.40 -12.06 -29.67
N PHE A 67 0.48 -11.09 -29.67
CA PHE A 67 0.46 -9.95 -30.60
C PHE A 67 1.02 -8.69 -29.94
N LEU A 68 0.67 -8.49 -28.66
CA LEU A 68 1.10 -7.33 -27.88
C LEU A 68 2.11 -7.78 -26.84
N VAL A 69 3.38 -7.86 -27.24
CA VAL A 69 4.50 -8.35 -26.43
C VAL A 69 5.53 -7.25 -26.30
N HIS A 70 6.07 -7.03 -25.09
CA HIS A 70 7.19 -6.11 -24.85
C HIS A 70 8.52 -6.83 -25.08
N GLY A 71 8.67 -8.02 -24.50
CA GLY A 71 9.84 -8.88 -24.67
C GLY A 71 9.47 -10.34 -24.89
N GLY A 72 10.39 -11.16 -25.44
CA GLY A 72 10.12 -12.59 -25.64
C GLY A 72 9.07 -12.88 -26.70
N LYS A 73 8.13 -13.81 -26.37
CA LYS A 73 7.07 -14.28 -27.27
C LYS A 73 5.67 -14.07 -26.71
N TYR A 74 5.55 -13.85 -25.42
CA TYR A 74 4.28 -13.80 -24.73
C TYR A 74 4.24 -12.67 -23.71
N SER A 75 3.05 -12.13 -23.49
CA SER A 75 2.69 -11.26 -22.39
C SER A 75 1.48 -11.82 -21.65
N ALA A 76 1.11 -11.29 -20.50
CA ALA A 76 -0.12 -11.65 -19.81
C ALA A 76 -1.19 -10.57 -19.97
N ASN A 77 -2.43 -11.00 -20.19
CA ASN A 77 -3.57 -10.15 -20.46
C ASN A 77 -4.68 -10.44 -19.44
N VAL A 78 -5.26 -9.38 -18.87
CA VAL A 78 -6.52 -9.43 -18.13
C VAL A 78 -7.48 -8.40 -18.71
N ALA A 79 -8.70 -8.84 -19.03
CA ALA A 79 -9.76 -7.98 -19.54
C ALA A 79 -11.07 -8.24 -18.80
N ASN A 80 -11.80 -7.19 -18.48
CA ASN A 80 -13.15 -7.28 -17.92
C ASN A 80 -14.10 -6.42 -18.74
N VAL A 81 -15.27 -6.99 -19.09
CA VAL A 81 -16.25 -6.33 -19.96
C VAL A 81 -17.55 -5.94 -19.24
N SER A 82 -17.61 -6.09 -17.92
CA SER A 82 -18.82 -5.80 -17.15
C SER A 82 -18.56 -4.85 -15.98
N THR A 83 -19.47 -3.88 -15.82
CA THR A 83 -19.48 -2.91 -14.73
C THR A 83 -20.36 -3.32 -13.55
N VAL A 84 -21.02 -4.49 -13.61
CA VAL A 84 -22.07 -4.86 -12.64
C VAL A 84 -21.61 -4.87 -11.20
N LEU A 85 -20.33 -5.18 -10.95
CA LEU A 85 -19.70 -5.01 -9.65
C LEU A 85 -18.26 -4.49 -9.83
N PRO A 86 -17.85 -3.42 -9.15
CA PRO A 86 -16.50 -2.90 -9.21
C PRO A 86 -15.55 -3.81 -8.42
N MET A 87 -15.25 -4.98 -8.98
CA MET A 87 -14.35 -5.93 -8.36
C MET A 87 -13.00 -5.93 -9.07
N SER A 88 -11.96 -6.19 -8.31
CA SER A 88 -10.61 -6.26 -8.83
C SER A 88 -10.35 -7.62 -9.47
N HIS A 89 -9.90 -7.60 -10.72
CA HIS A 89 -9.46 -8.77 -11.48
C HIS A 89 -7.97 -8.61 -11.77
N ASN A 90 -7.13 -9.54 -11.35
CA ASN A 90 -5.70 -9.37 -11.48
C ASN A 90 -4.93 -10.68 -11.69
N TRP A 91 -3.79 -10.56 -12.36
CA TRP A 91 -2.68 -11.48 -12.26
C TRP A 91 -1.94 -11.20 -10.96
N SER A 92 -1.56 -12.27 -10.27
CA SER A 92 -0.85 -12.16 -9.00
C SER A 92 0.22 -13.23 -8.85
N GLN A 93 1.24 -12.91 -8.08
CA GLN A 93 2.22 -13.88 -7.60
C GLN A 93 2.52 -13.62 -6.13
N SER A 94 2.57 -14.68 -5.33
CA SER A 94 2.98 -14.64 -3.93
C SER A 94 4.37 -15.24 -3.79
N ILE A 95 5.27 -14.49 -3.18
CA ILE A 95 6.69 -14.81 -3.09
C ILE A 95 7.09 -14.90 -1.62
N PRO A 96 7.57 -16.08 -1.13
CA PRO A 96 8.12 -16.18 0.20
C PRO A 96 9.46 -15.43 0.26
N VAL A 97 9.65 -14.67 1.34
CA VAL A 97 10.88 -13.93 1.62
C VAL A 97 11.39 -14.26 3.02
N GLY A 98 12.69 -14.29 3.20
CA GLY A 98 13.34 -14.56 4.46
C GLY A 98 13.94 -13.31 5.09
N LYS A 99 14.74 -13.53 6.14
CA LYS A 99 15.41 -12.45 6.89
C LYS A 99 16.38 -11.64 6.02
N GLU A 100 16.86 -12.18 4.92
CA GLU A 100 17.74 -11.51 3.95
C GLU A 100 17.05 -10.31 3.25
N ALA A 101 15.71 -10.30 3.21
CA ALA A 101 14.94 -9.20 2.68
C ALA A 101 14.68 -8.09 3.72
N TRP A 102 14.78 -8.39 5.01
CA TRP A 102 14.44 -7.42 6.06
C TRP A 102 15.36 -6.21 6.05
N GLY A 103 14.77 -5.04 6.11
CA GLY A 103 15.48 -3.77 6.06
C GLY A 103 15.91 -3.33 4.67
N LYS A 104 15.67 -4.14 3.64
CA LYS A 104 15.89 -3.77 2.23
C LYS A 104 14.61 -3.20 1.62
N ASP A 105 14.75 -2.58 0.47
CA ASP A 105 13.63 -2.20 -0.37
C ASP A 105 13.31 -3.32 -1.35
N LEU A 106 12.03 -3.69 -1.43
CA LEU A 106 11.46 -4.47 -2.51
C LEU A 106 11.20 -3.51 -3.67
N LEU A 107 11.79 -3.78 -4.83
CA LEU A 107 11.57 -3.00 -6.05
C LEU A 107 10.84 -3.88 -7.06
N PHE A 108 9.59 -3.58 -7.32
CA PHE A 108 8.79 -4.21 -8.37
C PHE A 108 8.69 -3.29 -9.58
N THR A 109 9.06 -3.82 -10.74
CA THR A 109 8.88 -3.15 -12.03
C THR A 109 8.12 -4.07 -12.98
N VAL A 110 7.31 -3.50 -13.87
CA VAL A 110 6.56 -4.21 -14.88
C VAL A 110 6.24 -3.28 -16.04
N TRP A 111 6.27 -3.78 -17.26
CA TRP A 111 5.79 -3.05 -18.43
C TRP A 111 4.30 -3.29 -18.61
N THR A 112 3.57 -2.24 -18.92
CA THR A 112 2.10 -2.25 -19.01
C THR A 112 1.61 -1.57 -20.28
N ARG A 113 0.49 -2.06 -20.81
CA ARG A 113 -0.39 -1.38 -21.78
C ARG A 113 -1.82 -1.50 -21.32
N SER A 114 -2.65 -0.49 -21.60
CA SER A 114 -4.07 -0.52 -21.22
C SER A 114 -4.93 -0.06 -22.37
N ASN A 115 -6.16 -0.59 -22.43
CA ASN A 115 -7.14 -0.25 -23.44
C ASN A 115 -8.57 -0.31 -22.90
N GLY A 116 -9.38 0.69 -23.22
CA GLY A 116 -10.81 0.74 -22.87
C GLY A 116 -11.06 0.73 -21.36
N VAL A 117 -10.13 1.26 -20.55
CA VAL A 117 -10.26 1.25 -19.09
C VAL A 117 -11.31 2.28 -18.67
N GLU A 118 -12.43 1.76 -18.15
CA GLU A 118 -13.44 2.52 -17.42
C GLU A 118 -13.39 2.08 -15.96
N GLY A 119 -12.89 2.94 -15.10
CA GLY A 119 -12.49 2.58 -13.75
C GLY A 119 -10.98 2.74 -13.59
N ARG A 120 -10.26 1.69 -13.21
CA ARG A 120 -8.82 1.78 -12.94
C ARG A 120 -8.08 0.54 -13.40
N ALA A 121 -6.97 0.70 -14.10
CA ALA A 121 -5.92 -0.30 -14.16
C ALA A 121 -4.91 -0.04 -13.02
N TYR A 122 -4.25 -1.06 -12.53
CA TYR A 122 -3.30 -0.91 -11.43
C TYR A 122 -2.21 -1.97 -11.43
N CYS A 123 -1.07 -1.60 -10.84
CA CYS A 123 -0.04 -2.51 -10.40
C CYS A 123 0.24 -2.28 -8.92
N MET A 124 0.48 -3.34 -8.16
CA MET A 124 0.61 -3.29 -6.71
C MET A 124 1.73 -4.19 -6.20
N LEU A 125 2.47 -3.69 -5.23
CA LEU A 125 3.46 -4.41 -4.45
C LEU A 125 3.09 -4.33 -2.98
N GLN A 126 3.10 -5.47 -2.28
CA GLN A 126 2.65 -5.55 -0.90
C GLN A 126 3.54 -6.51 -0.11
N ALA A 127 3.92 -6.15 1.11
CA ALA A 127 4.69 -6.98 2.02
C ALA A 127 3.83 -7.41 3.22
N PHE A 128 3.85 -8.71 3.53
CA PHE A 128 3.05 -9.30 4.61
C PHE A 128 3.86 -10.18 5.53
N ARG A 129 3.38 -10.35 6.76
CA ARG A 129 3.48 -11.62 7.45
C ARG A 129 2.18 -12.37 7.19
N ASP A 130 2.24 -13.40 6.35
CA ASP A 130 1.17 -14.36 6.13
C ASP A 130 1.69 -15.74 6.49
N THR A 131 1.51 -16.10 7.75
CA THR A 131 2.04 -17.36 8.30
C THR A 131 1.45 -18.57 7.58
N ILE A 132 0.17 -18.53 7.21
CA ILE A 132 -0.49 -19.63 6.50
C ILE A 132 0.11 -19.82 5.12
N SER A 133 0.19 -18.74 4.33
CA SER A 133 0.77 -18.81 2.97
C SER A 133 2.24 -19.17 2.99
N PHE A 134 3.01 -18.64 3.96
CA PHE A 134 4.41 -19.01 4.13
C PHE A 134 4.58 -20.50 4.41
N MET A 135 3.79 -21.07 5.32
CA MET A 135 3.83 -22.49 5.62
C MET A 135 3.32 -23.35 4.47
N ALA A 136 2.33 -22.89 3.72
CA ALA A 136 1.88 -23.54 2.49
C ALA A 136 3.03 -23.72 1.47
N HIS A 137 3.81 -22.67 1.25
CA HIS A 137 5.00 -22.70 0.43
C HIS A 137 6.05 -23.66 0.97
N GLN A 138 6.32 -23.61 2.29
CA GLN A 138 7.32 -24.49 2.94
C GLN A 138 6.93 -25.97 2.84
N TRP A 139 5.67 -26.29 3.05
CA TRP A 139 5.16 -27.66 3.02
C TRP A 139 4.76 -28.13 1.62
N LYS A 140 4.78 -27.23 0.62
CA LYS A 140 4.34 -27.50 -0.76
C LYS A 140 2.91 -28.06 -0.82
N VAL A 141 2.01 -27.43 -0.08
CA VAL A 141 0.59 -27.80 -0.02
C VAL A 141 -0.28 -26.57 -0.33
N PRO A 142 -1.56 -26.78 -0.71
CA PRO A 142 -2.51 -25.68 -0.83
C PRO A 142 -2.69 -24.90 0.48
N ARG A 143 -3.03 -23.61 0.37
CA ARG A 143 -3.16 -22.69 1.52
C ARG A 143 -4.21 -23.17 2.53
N ASP A 144 -5.32 -23.74 2.06
CA ASP A 144 -6.40 -24.28 2.88
C ASP A 144 -5.97 -25.51 3.67
N GLU A 145 -5.10 -26.34 3.09
CA GLU A 145 -4.50 -27.48 3.77
C GLU A 145 -3.48 -27.01 4.85
N ALA A 146 -2.67 -26.03 4.52
CA ALA A 146 -1.76 -25.44 5.51
C ALA A 146 -2.54 -24.80 6.68
N ALA A 147 -3.64 -24.13 6.40
CA ALA A 147 -4.51 -23.56 7.42
C ALA A 147 -5.12 -24.61 8.36
N LYS A 148 -5.48 -25.80 7.82
CA LYS A 148 -5.97 -26.92 8.63
C LYS A 148 -4.88 -27.59 9.49
N ARG A 149 -3.63 -27.62 8.99
CA ARG A 149 -2.49 -28.16 9.74
C ARG A 149 -2.00 -27.24 10.85
N LEU A 150 -2.12 -25.93 10.63
CA LEU A 150 -1.82 -24.91 11.63
C LEU A 150 -2.98 -24.81 12.60
N ASP A 151 -2.71 -24.92 13.90
CA ASP A 151 -3.67 -24.51 14.91
C ASP A 151 -3.72 -22.99 14.93
N ILE A 152 -4.67 -22.41 14.18
CA ILE A 152 -4.80 -20.97 13.99
C ILE A 152 -5.00 -20.21 15.30
N ASN A 153 -5.52 -20.90 16.34
CA ASN A 153 -5.70 -20.32 17.67
C ASN A 153 -4.37 -20.14 18.42
N LYS A 154 -3.31 -20.79 17.94
CA LYS A 154 -1.94 -20.69 18.48
C LYS A 154 -1.02 -19.83 17.66
N VAL A 155 -1.50 -19.26 16.55
CA VAL A 155 -0.73 -18.38 15.68
C VAL A 155 -1.12 -16.94 16.02
N ASP A 156 -0.21 -16.22 16.66
CA ASP A 156 -0.38 -14.79 16.90
C ASP A 156 -0.49 -14.07 15.56
N ASP A 157 -1.64 -13.45 15.30
CA ASP A 157 -1.95 -12.61 14.16
C ASP A 157 -1.43 -13.18 12.81
N PRO A 158 -2.16 -14.15 12.22
CA PRO A 158 -1.66 -14.94 11.08
C PRO A 158 -1.45 -14.10 9.81
N LEU A 159 -2.07 -12.92 9.72
CA LEU A 159 -1.96 -12.00 8.60
C LEU A 159 -1.72 -10.56 9.07
N VAL A 160 -0.52 -10.04 8.79
CA VAL A 160 -0.15 -8.65 9.11
C VAL A 160 0.35 -7.96 7.85
N ASP A 161 -0.26 -6.83 7.52
CA ASP A 161 0.19 -5.96 6.43
C ASP A 161 1.34 -5.06 6.93
N PHE A 162 2.50 -5.14 6.27
CA PHE A 162 3.68 -4.36 6.60
C PHE A 162 3.90 -3.17 5.67
N GLY A 163 3.09 -3.03 4.66
CA GLY A 163 3.17 -1.92 3.72
C GLY A 163 2.95 -2.35 2.28
N TRP A 164 2.42 -1.41 1.53
CA TRP A 164 2.14 -1.61 0.12
C TRP A 164 2.32 -0.32 -0.66
N LYS A 165 2.52 -0.47 -1.96
CA LYS A 165 2.49 0.60 -2.94
C LYS A 165 1.69 0.15 -4.14
N ARG A 166 0.80 1.03 -4.60
CA ARG A 166 0.01 0.84 -5.81
C ARG A 166 0.25 2.01 -6.76
N VAL A 167 0.38 1.70 -8.02
CA VAL A 167 0.28 2.66 -9.13
C VAL A 167 -1.03 2.40 -9.82
N VAL A 168 -1.86 3.42 -9.91
CA VAL A 168 -3.17 3.40 -10.58
C VAL A 168 -3.08 4.27 -11.81
N PHE A 169 -3.74 3.87 -12.87
CA PHE A 169 -3.86 4.63 -14.10
C PHE A 169 -5.23 4.36 -14.73
N THR A 170 -5.77 5.41 -15.35
CA THR A 170 -7.11 5.41 -15.97
C THR A 170 -7.05 5.61 -17.47
N ASP A 171 -5.88 5.92 -17.99
CA ASP A 171 -5.69 6.26 -19.40
C ASP A 171 -5.57 5.01 -20.27
N ASN A 172 -5.97 5.16 -21.54
CA ASN A 172 -5.69 4.17 -22.56
C ASN A 172 -4.26 4.37 -23.04
N GLU A 173 -3.37 3.51 -22.55
CA GLU A 173 -1.95 3.56 -22.90
C GLU A 173 -1.64 2.54 -24.00
N THR A 174 -1.59 3.04 -25.23
CA THR A 174 -1.33 2.20 -26.41
C THR A 174 0.15 1.84 -26.55
N ASP A 175 1.05 2.56 -25.89
CA ASP A 175 2.47 2.24 -25.82
C ASP A 175 2.83 1.54 -24.52
N TRP A 176 3.94 0.82 -24.51
CA TRP A 176 4.44 0.20 -23.31
C TRP A 176 4.98 1.24 -22.31
N VAL A 177 4.44 1.22 -21.10
CA VAL A 177 4.85 2.10 -20.01
C VAL A 177 5.42 1.26 -18.87
N LYS A 178 6.63 1.58 -18.44
CA LYS A 178 7.24 0.94 -17.28
C LYS A 178 6.65 1.49 -16.00
N ARG A 179 6.10 0.60 -15.16
CA ARG A 179 5.65 0.93 -13.80
C ARG A 179 6.70 0.49 -12.79
N GLU A 180 6.86 1.29 -11.76
CA GLU A 180 7.82 1.02 -10.69
C GLU A 180 7.17 1.27 -9.33
N MET A 181 7.30 0.29 -8.43
CA MET A 181 6.82 0.37 -7.06
C MET A 181 7.91 -0.09 -6.11
N ARG A 182 8.07 0.66 -5.03
CA ARG A 182 9.07 0.38 -4.01
C ARG A 182 8.43 0.32 -2.63
N VAL A 183 8.69 -0.76 -1.91
CA VAL A 183 8.19 -0.98 -0.54
C VAL A 183 9.35 -1.42 0.34
N TRP A 184 9.51 -0.77 1.48
CA TRP A 184 10.49 -1.21 2.47
C TRP A 184 10.02 -2.51 3.13
N CYS A 185 10.87 -3.54 3.08
CA CYS A 185 10.59 -4.83 3.68
C CYS A 185 10.84 -4.77 5.20
N ALA A 186 9.79 -4.63 5.97
CA ALA A 186 9.87 -4.54 7.42
C ALA A 186 10.38 -5.86 8.04
N PRO A 187 11.11 -5.81 9.18
CA PRO A 187 11.42 -6.99 9.94
C PRO A 187 10.16 -7.75 10.36
N GLY A 188 10.06 -9.03 10.01
CA GLY A 188 8.89 -9.87 10.26
C GLY A 188 8.06 -10.17 9.03
N ALA A 189 8.25 -9.45 7.91
CA ALA A 189 7.67 -9.83 6.63
C ALA A 189 8.21 -11.20 6.19
N ASN A 190 7.32 -12.07 5.69
CA ASN A 190 7.67 -13.39 5.18
C ASN A 190 7.04 -13.71 3.83
N MET A 191 6.12 -12.86 3.35
CA MET A 191 5.47 -12.97 2.06
C MET A 191 5.45 -11.61 1.36
N VAL A 192 5.62 -11.63 0.05
CA VAL A 192 5.45 -10.48 -0.84
C VAL A 192 4.42 -10.84 -1.90
N TYR A 193 3.51 -9.94 -2.18
CA TYR A 193 2.51 -10.08 -3.22
C TYR A 193 2.71 -9.01 -4.27
N VAL A 194 2.75 -9.42 -5.53
CA VAL A 194 2.64 -8.54 -6.69
C VAL A 194 1.30 -8.80 -7.37
N ARG A 195 0.64 -7.73 -7.81
CA ARG A 195 -0.66 -7.80 -8.48
C ARG A 195 -0.72 -6.77 -9.60
N CYS A 196 -1.26 -7.18 -10.76
CA CYS A 196 -1.53 -6.27 -11.85
C CYS A 196 -2.90 -6.60 -12.42
N GLY A 197 -3.80 -5.62 -12.50
CA GLY A 197 -5.17 -5.90 -12.88
C GLY A 197 -6.01 -4.68 -13.20
N VAL A 198 -7.30 -4.92 -13.33
CA VAL A 198 -8.33 -3.91 -13.60
C VAL A 198 -9.39 -3.92 -12.50
N LEU A 199 -9.85 -2.74 -12.12
CA LEU A 199 -11.02 -2.50 -11.28
C LEU A 199 -12.02 -1.71 -12.11
N GLY A 200 -13.13 -2.33 -12.50
CA GLY A 200 -14.06 -1.82 -13.53
C GLY A 200 -13.89 -2.56 -14.84
N THR A 201 -14.15 -1.91 -15.98
CA THR A 201 -13.99 -2.49 -17.31
C THR A 201 -12.67 -2.10 -17.96
N GLY A 202 -12.31 -2.82 -19.03
CA GLY A 202 -11.13 -2.59 -19.84
C GLY A 202 -10.14 -3.73 -19.80
N GLN A 203 -8.99 -3.47 -20.39
CA GLN A 203 -7.92 -4.44 -20.61
C GLN A 203 -6.61 -3.90 -20.06
N LEU A 204 -5.87 -4.76 -19.36
CA LEU A 204 -4.48 -4.53 -18.96
C LEU A 204 -3.63 -5.67 -19.52
N ILE A 205 -2.56 -5.31 -20.19
CA ILE A 205 -1.52 -6.22 -20.67
C ILE A 205 -0.25 -5.90 -19.91
N ILE A 206 0.43 -6.94 -19.42
CA ILE A 206 1.66 -6.82 -18.62
C ILE A 206 2.75 -7.73 -19.18
N ASP A 207 4.00 -7.27 -19.07
CA ASP A 207 5.15 -8.03 -19.53
C ASP A 207 6.43 -7.61 -18.79
N ASP A 208 7.50 -8.42 -18.92
CA ASP A 208 8.85 -8.17 -18.37
C ASP A 208 8.82 -7.67 -16.94
N ALA A 209 8.14 -8.42 -16.08
CA ALA A 209 8.04 -8.12 -14.66
C ALA A 209 9.34 -8.43 -13.92
N SER A 210 9.67 -7.64 -12.92
CA SER A 210 10.85 -7.88 -12.07
C SER A 210 10.57 -7.49 -10.63
N LEU A 211 10.95 -8.34 -9.68
CA LEU A 211 10.97 -8.04 -8.26
C LEU A 211 12.37 -8.30 -7.72
N THR A 212 13.01 -7.27 -7.20
CA THR A 212 14.38 -7.35 -6.67
C THR A 212 14.48 -6.81 -5.27
N LEU A 213 15.57 -7.21 -4.56
CA LEU A 213 15.95 -6.64 -3.28
C LEU A 213 17.03 -5.61 -3.50
N GLU A 214 16.73 -4.36 -3.13
CA GLU A 214 17.64 -3.23 -3.28
C GLU A 214 18.10 -2.70 -1.93
N ASN A 215 19.20 -1.97 -1.92
CA ASN A 215 19.56 -1.21 -0.72
C ASN A 215 18.49 -0.16 -0.44
N PRO A 216 18.09 0.00 0.84
CA PRO A 216 17.01 0.90 1.17
C PRO A 216 17.41 2.34 0.85
N LEU A 217 16.50 3.06 0.19
CA LEU A 217 16.66 4.50 0.05
C LEU A 217 16.62 5.17 1.43
N PRO A 218 17.31 6.29 1.62
CA PRO A 218 17.14 7.08 2.84
C PRO A 218 15.67 7.38 3.09
N ALA A 219 15.21 7.20 4.34
CA ALA A 219 13.85 7.59 4.68
C ALA A 219 13.69 9.11 4.47
N PRO A 220 12.61 9.58 3.85
CA PRO A 220 12.36 11.01 3.72
C PRO A 220 12.39 11.70 5.08
N THR A 221 12.99 12.88 5.13
CA THR A 221 12.98 13.69 6.36
C THR A 221 11.57 14.16 6.65
N LEU A 222 11.07 13.87 7.84
CA LEU A 222 9.79 14.37 8.31
C LEU A 222 9.99 15.82 8.82
N LYS A 223 9.27 16.74 8.19
CA LYS A 223 9.21 18.14 8.62
C LYS A 223 7.96 18.36 9.45
N THR A 224 8.09 19.07 10.57
CA THR A 224 6.95 19.45 11.42
C THR A 224 5.99 20.38 10.65
N ASN A 225 4.70 20.23 10.89
CA ASN A 225 3.64 21.05 10.29
C ASN A 225 3.69 21.05 8.74
N THR A 226 4.06 19.91 8.17
CA THR A 226 4.03 19.69 6.73
C THR A 226 3.06 18.53 6.46
N ASN A 227 2.11 18.74 5.57
CA ASN A 227 1.16 17.70 5.20
C ASN A 227 1.90 16.53 4.53
N LEU A 228 1.69 15.33 5.06
CA LEU A 228 2.27 14.09 4.55
C LEU A 228 1.36 13.41 3.51
N LEU A 229 0.10 13.87 3.39
CA LEU A 229 -0.84 13.35 2.40
C LEU A 229 -0.62 14.04 1.05
N THR A 230 -0.89 13.30 -0.01
CA THR A 230 -0.91 13.79 -1.38
C THR A 230 -2.36 13.90 -1.87
N ASP A 231 -2.66 14.83 -2.77
CA ASP A 231 -4.03 15.10 -3.23
C ASP A 231 -5.01 15.24 -2.05
N SER A 232 -4.63 16.01 -1.08
CA SER A 232 -5.32 16.16 0.21
C SER A 232 -6.65 16.91 0.12
N GLY A 233 -6.82 17.72 -0.93
CA GLY A 233 -8.07 18.40 -1.28
C GLY A 233 -8.93 17.62 -2.29
N PHE A 234 -8.60 16.34 -2.58
CA PHE A 234 -9.35 15.47 -3.48
C PHE A 234 -9.56 16.01 -4.91
N GLU A 235 -8.70 16.92 -5.35
CA GLU A 235 -8.79 17.58 -6.66
C GLU A 235 -8.36 16.68 -7.83
N GLY A 236 -7.59 15.64 -7.55
CA GLY A 236 -7.03 14.70 -8.52
C GLY A 236 -8.00 13.60 -8.96
N ASP A 237 -7.43 12.45 -9.28
CA ASP A 237 -8.10 11.27 -9.82
C ASP A 237 -8.26 10.13 -8.80
N TRP A 238 -8.03 10.38 -7.53
CA TRP A 238 -8.02 9.40 -6.44
C TRP A 238 -6.93 8.34 -6.51
N SER A 239 -5.96 8.50 -7.41
CA SER A 239 -4.88 7.51 -7.57
C SER A 239 -4.07 7.30 -6.29
N THR A 240 -4.06 8.29 -5.40
CA THR A 240 -3.32 8.28 -4.13
C THR A 240 -4.17 7.85 -2.93
N TRP A 241 -5.50 7.73 -3.10
CA TRP A 241 -6.42 7.34 -2.04
C TRP A 241 -6.92 5.91 -2.24
N GLU A 242 -6.90 5.13 -1.18
CA GLU A 242 -7.57 3.84 -1.12
C GLU A 242 -9.05 4.03 -0.83
N ILE A 243 -9.88 3.34 -1.59
CA ILE A 243 -11.31 3.36 -1.39
C ILE A 243 -11.70 2.02 -0.78
N ALA A 244 -12.18 2.03 0.45
CA ALA A 244 -12.78 0.87 1.09
C ALA A 244 -14.29 0.96 0.95
N ILE A 245 -14.83 0.18 0.03
CA ILE A 245 -16.28 0.05 -0.17
C ILE A 245 -16.59 -1.44 -0.13
N PRO A 246 -17.38 -1.92 0.83
CA PRO A 246 -17.99 -3.22 0.68
C PRO A 246 -18.92 -3.18 -0.53
N PRO A 247 -19.02 -4.26 -1.33
CA PRO A 247 -19.93 -4.33 -2.48
C PRO A 247 -21.38 -4.35 -1.96
N TYR A 248 -21.94 -3.16 -1.80
CA TYR A 248 -23.29 -3.00 -1.29
C TYR A 248 -24.07 -2.04 -2.16
N ALA A 249 -25.23 -2.49 -2.65
CA ALA A 249 -26.08 -1.68 -3.53
C ALA A 249 -26.57 -0.43 -2.79
N GLY A 250 -26.56 0.72 -3.46
CA GLY A 250 -26.98 2.00 -2.89
C GLY A 250 -25.87 2.76 -2.15
N LEU A 251 -24.69 2.20 -2.00
CA LEU A 251 -23.52 2.89 -1.46
C LEU A 251 -22.66 3.46 -2.58
N PHE A 252 -22.42 4.75 -2.55
CA PHE A 252 -21.63 5.48 -3.53
C PHE A 252 -20.45 6.16 -2.83
N VAL A 253 -19.26 6.07 -3.45
CA VAL A 253 -18.07 6.82 -3.05
C VAL A 253 -17.42 7.37 -4.31
N THR A 254 -17.27 8.68 -4.39
CA THR A 254 -16.71 9.36 -5.57
C THR A 254 -16.07 10.68 -5.19
N CYS A 255 -15.34 11.32 -6.13
CA CYS A 255 -15.06 12.75 -6.05
C CYS A 255 -16.29 13.52 -6.53
N ASP A 256 -16.79 14.40 -5.68
CA ASP A 256 -17.91 15.28 -6.04
C ASP A 256 -17.38 16.67 -6.41
N SER A 257 -17.86 17.20 -7.52
CA SER A 257 -17.58 18.57 -7.98
C SER A 257 -18.74 19.54 -7.70
N THR A 258 -19.80 19.09 -7.04
CA THR A 258 -20.95 19.94 -6.71
C THR A 258 -20.78 20.60 -5.35
N GLU A 259 -19.94 20.04 -4.47
CA GLU A 259 -19.73 20.53 -3.11
C GLU A 259 -18.25 20.35 -2.72
N ALA A 260 -17.58 21.43 -2.33
CA ALA A 260 -16.20 21.42 -1.85
C ALA A 260 -16.04 22.44 -0.71
N HIS A 261 -15.14 22.21 0.23
CA HIS A 261 -14.77 23.19 1.23
C HIS A 261 -13.80 24.22 0.62
N THR A 262 -12.75 23.72 -0.06
CA THR A 262 -11.90 24.54 -0.93
C THR A 262 -11.73 23.87 -2.29
N GLY A 263 -11.18 24.60 -3.26
CA GLY A 263 -10.97 24.05 -4.59
C GLY A 263 -12.28 23.79 -5.35
N ARG A 264 -12.39 22.60 -5.96
CA ARG A 264 -13.51 22.24 -6.84
C ARG A 264 -14.13 20.89 -6.53
N LYS A 265 -13.50 20.06 -5.73
CA LYS A 265 -13.93 18.69 -5.45
C LYS A 265 -13.80 18.35 -3.98
N SER A 266 -14.55 17.36 -3.55
CA SER A 266 -14.43 16.73 -2.23
C SER A 266 -14.60 15.22 -2.34
N ALA A 267 -14.15 14.48 -1.32
CA ALA A 267 -14.50 13.07 -1.17
C ALA A 267 -15.97 12.96 -0.74
N PHE A 268 -16.76 12.30 -1.57
CA PHE A 268 -18.21 12.19 -1.38
C PHE A 268 -18.63 10.75 -1.11
N PHE A 269 -19.48 10.59 -0.10
CA PHE A 269 -20.09 9.33 0.28
C PHE A 269 -21.60 9.51 0.38
N GLU A 270 -22.35 8.61 -0.23
CA GLU A 270 -23.79 8.60 -0.14
C GLU A 270 -24.30 7.17 0.03
N PHE A 271 -25.25 6.98 0.91
CA PHE A 271 -26.04 5.76 0.98
C PHE A 271 -27.50 6.06 0.71
N VAL A 272 -28.00 5.44 -0.36
CA VAL A 272 -29.41 5.52 -0.78
C VAL A 272 -30.03 4.15 -0.58
N PRO A 273 -30.88 3.95 0.45
CA PRO A 273 -31.57 2.69 0.66
C PRO A 273 -32.37 2.29 -0.58
N GLN A 274 -32.19 1.05 -1.04
CA GLN A 274 -32.96 0.52 -2.17
C GLN A 274 -34.27 -0.11 -1.67
N PRO A 275 -35.41 0.07 -2.37
CA PRO A 275 -36.65 -0.60 -2.03
C PRO A 275 -36.45 -2.13 -2.04
N ASN A 276 -36.99 -2.82 -1.06
CA ASN A 276 -36.95 -4.29 -0.93
C ASN A 276 -35.58 -4.91 -0.63
N MET A 277 -34.60 -4.11 -0.20
CA MET A 277 -33.37 -4.70 0.35
C MET A 277 -33.64 -5.33 1.72
N ALA A 278 -33.06 -6.51 1.96
CA ALA A 278 -32.94 -7.05 3.31
C ALA A 278 -32.24 -6.00 4.21
N PRO A 279 -32.55 -5.97 5.53
CA PRO A 279 -31.85 -5.07 6.46
C PRO A 279 -30.35 -5.18 6.22
N ALA A 280 -29.71 -4.03 6.00
CA ALA A 280 -28.27 -4.00 5.73
C ALA A 280 -27.52 -4.73 6.86
N PRO A 281 -26.61 -5.66 6.55
CA PRO A 281 -25.65 -6.08 7.56
C PRO A 281 -24.97 -4.80 8.06
N VAL A 282 -24.50 -4.80 9.31
CA VAL A 282 -23.76 -3.65 9.84
C VAL A 282 -22.56 -3.40 8.90
N ILE A 283 -22.74 -2.43 8.00
CA ILE A 283 -21.68 -2.03 7.08
C ILE A 283 -20.69 -1.23 7.91
N THR A 284 -19.48 -1.73 8.00
CA THR A 284 -18.39 -1.05 8.67
C THR A 284 -17.27 -0.80 7.68
N ARG A 285 -16.48 0.25 7.92
CA ARG A 285 -15.30 0.60 7.11
C ARG A 285 -15.61 1.03 5.68
N VAL A 286 -16.63 1.85 5.52
CA VAL A 286 -16.76 2.65 4.30
C VAL A 286 -15.87 3.86 4.45
N GLY A 287 -14.97 4.09 3.51
CA GLY A 287 -14.09 5.24 3.66
C GLY A 287 -13.04 5.35 2.56
N VAL A 288 -12.31 6.43 2.65
CA VAL A 288 -11.09 6.63 1.89
C VAL A 288 -9.90 6.74 2.84
N ALA A 289 -8.79 6.17 2.44
CA ALA A 289 -7.58 6.18 3.25
C ALA A 289 -6.34 6.52 2.42
N GLN A 290 -5.39 7.10 3.10
CA GLN A 290 -4.05 7.21 2.55
C GLN A 290 -3.03 6.64 3.52
N VAL A 291 -2.03 5.95 2.98
CA VAL A 291 -1.00 5.27 3.75
C VAL A 291 0.30 6.03 3.62
N VAL A 292 0.81 6.49 4.75
CA VAL A 292 2.12 7.13 4.85
C VAL A 292 3.11 6.14 5.46
N THR A 293 4.11 5.75 4.70
CA THR A 293 5.19 4.86 5.16
C THR A 293 6.48 5.66 5.30
N ASN A 294 7.03 5.69 6.50
CA ASN A 294 8.32 6.31 6.78
C ASN A 294 8.94 5.71 8.05
N ARG A 295 10.19 5.27 7.97
CA ARG A 295 10.91 4.63 9.08
C ARG A 295 11.20 5.57 10.25
N ASN A 296 11.02 6.88 10.06
CA ASN A 296 11.25 7.91 11.08
C ASN A 296 9.95 8.34 11.79
N LEU A 297 8.83 7.63 11.59
CA LEU A 297 7.55 7.95 12.25
C LEU A 297 7.53 7.58 13.74
N GLY A 298 8.24 6.51 14.13
CA GLY A 298 8.26 6.09 15.53
C GLY A 298 8.66 7.19 16.50
N GLY A 299 7.91 7.33 17.60
CA GLY A 299 8.12 8.36 18.61
C GLY A 299 7.73 9.78 18.18
N LYS A 300 7.01 9.95 17.08
CA LYS A 300 6.44 11.23 16.66
C LYS A 300 5.01 11.37 17.15
N ARG A 301 4.58 12.61 17.42
CA ARG A 301 3.17 12.97 17.55
C ARG A 301 2.66 13.42 16.20
N VAL A 302 1.58 12.81 15.72
CA VAL A 302 0.92 13.18 14.46
C VAL A 302 -0.46 13.74 14.73
N ARG A 303 -0.90 14.63 13.84
CA ARG A 303 -2.25 15.19 13.79
C ARG A 303 -2.86 14.90 12.44
N LEU A 304 -4.03 14.29 12.42
CA LEU A 304 -4.90 14.20 11.26
C LEU A 304 -6.03 15.22 11.42
N SER A 305 -6.28 16.00 10.39
CA SER A 305 -7.41 16.92 10.32
C SER A 305 -8.09 16.78 8.97
N ALA A 306 -9.41 16.99 8.91
CA ALA A 306 -10.16 17.12 7.68
C ALA A 306 -11.38 17.98 7.91
N TRP A 307 -11.81 18.71 6.90
CA TRP A 307 -13.13 19.32 6.90
C TRP A 307 -14.16 18.26 6.54
N CYS A 308 -15.24 18.21 7.30
CA CYS A 308 -16.34 17.27 7.11
C CYS A 308 -17.67 18.02 7.07
N LYS A 309 -18.50 17.67 6.08
CA LYS A 309 -19.89 18.13 5.97
C LYS A 309 -20.79 16.92 5.89
N VAL A 310 -21.89 16.93 6.63
CA VAL A 310 -22.89 15.86 6.64
C VAL A 310 -24.27 16.42 6.38
N ASP A 311 -25.09 15.70 5.60
CA ASP A 311 -26.46 16.08 5.29
C ASP A 311 -27.40 14.90 5.52
N SER A 312 -28.35 15.09 6.43
CA SER A 312 -29.39 14.14 6.80
C SER A 312 -28.82 12.75 7.12
N LEU A 313 -27.62 12.73 7.74
CA LEU A 313 -26.85 11.54 7.98
C LEU A 313 -27.46 10.67 9.08
N GLN A 314 -27.89 9.47 8.71
CA GLN A 314 -28.17 8.38 9.63
C GLN A 314 -27.06 7.34 9.49
N GLY A 315 -26.16 7.35 10.43
CA GLY A 315 -24.87 6.72 10.47
C GLY A 315 -23.90 7.66 11.16
N VAL A 316 -22.60 7.42 11.04
CA VAL A 316 -21.56 8.25 11.65
C VAL A 316 -20.42 8.52 10.68
N ALA A 317 -19.99 9.78 10.62
CA ALA A 317 -18.80 10.21 9.89
C ALA A 317 -17.72 10.64 10.86
N TYR A 318 -16.46 10.30 10.59
CA TYR A 318 -15.31 10.63 11.43
C TYR A 318 -13.99 10.43 10.69
N ILE A 319 -12.92 10.97 11.23
CA ILE A 319 -11.56 10.65 10.78
C ILE A 319 -10.88 9.70 11.76
N LYS A 320 -9.93 8.91 11.29
CA LYS A 320 -9.25 7.91 12.09
C LYS A 320 -7.78 7.76 11.71
N ILE A 321 -6.95 7.54 12.71
CA ILE A 321 -5.52 7.25 12.55
C ILE A 321 -5.25 5.83 13.03
N PHE A 322 -4.53 5.04 12.24
CA PHE A 322 -3.93 3.79 12.67
C PHE A 322 -2.41 3.87 12.57
N ALA A 323 -1.71 3.52 13.64
CA ALA A 323 -0.29 3.28 13.64
C ALA A 323 0.01 1.80 13.43
N HIS A 324 0.88 1.51 12.48
CA HIS A 324 1.33 0.16 12.18
C HIS A 324 2.82 0.03 12.43
N GLY A 325 3.20 -1.05 13.03
CA GLY A 325 4.59 -1.41 13.30
C GLY A 325 4.84 -2.90 13.05
N LYS A 326 5.92 -3.39 13.60
CA LYS A 326 6.40 -4.76 13.40
C LYS A 326 5.34 -5.87 13.62
N TYR A 327 4.33 -5.61 14.43
CA TYR A 327 3.28 -6.59 14.76
C TYR A 327 1.91 -6.23 14.17
N GLY A 328 1.85 -5.34 13.18
CA GLY A 328 0.62 -4.88 12.56
C GLY A 328 0.10 -3.59 13.19
N VAL A 329 -1.22 -3.49 13.38
CA VAL A 329 -1.83 -2.33 14.05
C VAL A 329 -1.38 -2.31 15.51
N ILE A 330 -0.63 -1.28 15.89
CA ILE A 330 -0.16 -1.09 17.25
C ILE A 330 -1.16 -0.25 18.04
N GLN A 331 -1.71 0.77 17.40
CA GLN A 331 -2.62 1.73 18.00
C GLN A 331 -3.53 2.35 16.96
N GLY A 332 -4.76 2.69 17.34
CA GLY A 332 -5.70 3.41 16.53
C GLY A 332 -6.53 4.37 17.38
N ILE A 333 -6.85 5.52 16.81
CA ILE A 333 -7.71 6.52 17.45
C ILE A 333 -8.61 7.17 16.41
N ALA A 334 -9.86 7.45 16.79
CA ALA A 334 -10.84 8.15 15.98
C ALA A 334 -11.20 9.49 16.60
N SER A 335 -11.58 10.47 15.75
CA SER A 335 -12.16 11.72 16.20
C SER A 335 -13.57 11.52 16.79
N GLU A 336 -14.18 12.59 17.27
CA GLU A 336 -15.62 12.64 17.53
C GLU A 336 -16.39 12.28 16.27
N GLN A 337 -17.54 11.63 16.47
CA GLN A 337 -18.43 11.18 15.41
C GLN A 337 -19.45 12.27 15.09
N MET A 338 -19.70 12.47 13.80
CA MET A 338 -20.71 13.39 13.30
C MET A 338 -21.89 12.61 12.74
N SER A 339 -23.10 13.07 13.04
CA SER A 339 -24.38 12.56 12.54
C SER A 339 -25.31 13.73 12.20
N ASP A 340 -26.53 13.45 11.74
CA ASP A 340 -27.56 14.42 11.41
C ASP A 340 -27.17 15.37 10.26
N THR A 341 -27.17 16.69 10.48
CA THR A 341 -26.83 17.70 9.46
C THR A 341 -25.89 18.72 10.07
N HIS A 342 -24.70 18.84 9.52
CA HIS A 342 -23.70 19.83 9.89
C HIS A 342 -23.09 20.46 8.64
N SER A 343 -22.92 21.76 8.65
CA SER A 343 -22.09 22.46 7.66
C SER A 343 -20.61 22.05 7.81
N TRP A 344 -19.77 22.49 6.90
CA TRP A 344 -18.33 22.24 6.96
C TRP A 344 -17.78 22.52 8.36
N THR A 345 -17.26 21.47 8.97
CA THR A 345 -16.70 21.48 10.34
C THR A 345 -15.35 20.83 10.31
N LEU A 346 -14.34 21.52 10.85
CA LEU A 346 -13.00 20.94 11.00
C LEU A 346 -13.02 19.89 12.10
N THR A 347 -12.70 18.66 11.74
CA THR A 347 -12.47 17.57 12.69
C THR A 347 -10.98 17.26 12.78
N THR A 348 -10.49 16.99 13.98
CA THR A 348 -9.06 16.83 14.25
C THR A 348 -8.82 15.71 15.25
N GLN A 349 -7.77 14.91 15.02
CA GLN A 349 -7.34 13.88 15.94
C GLN A 349 -5.81 13.82 16.03
N GLU A 350 -5.26 13.71 17.22
CA GLU A 350 -3.82 13.49 17.45
C GLU A 350 -3.54 12.08 17.97
N LEU A 351 -2.35 11.57 17.61
CA LEU A 351 -1.86 10.28 18.07
C LEU A 351 -0.35 10.37 18.36
N ASP A 352 0.04 9.92 19.55
CA ASP A 352 1.44 9.65 19.88
C ASP A 352 1.82 8.28 19.30
N LEU A 353 2.72 8.29 18.32
CA LEU A 353 3.13 7.08 17.63
C LEU A 353 4.11 6.27 18.50
N PRO A 354 3.83 4.97 18.71
CA PRO A 354 4.77 4.05 19.33
C PRO A 354 6.15 4.05 18.66
N PRO A 355 7.26 3.75 19.39
CA PRO A 355 8.61 3.85 18.85
C PRO A 355 8.90 2.98 17.62
N ASP A 356 8.20 1.88 17.45
CA ASP A 356 8.35 0.94 16.32
C ASP A 356 7.40 1.22 15.16
N THR A 357 6.67 2.34 15.18
CA THR A 357 5.81 2.76 14.08
C THR A 357 6.63 3.14 12.85
N TYR A 358 6.29 2.58 11.71
CA TYR A 358 6.86 2.95 10.41
C TYR A 358 5.79 3.24 9.34
N GLN A 359 4.51 3.04 9.68
CA GLN A 359 3.40 3.29 8.78
C GLN A 359 2.22 3.89 9.55
N VAL A 360 1.57 4.87 8.94
CA VAL A 360 0.35 5.51 9.46
C VAL A 360 -0.71 5.49 8.38
N TRP A 361 -1.90 5.07 8.74
CA TRP A 361 -3.10 5.12 7.90
C TRP A 361 -3.96 6.29 8.35
N ALA A 362 -4.24 7.20 7.45
CA ALA A 362 -5.16 8.31 7.64
C ALA A 362 -6.48 7.97 6.93
N TRP A 363 -7.56 7.91 7.68
CA TRP A 363 -8.89 7.54 7.18
C TRP A 363 -9.88 8.68 7.31
N CYS A 364 -10.71 8.86 6.27
CA CYS A 364 -12.00 9.52 6.32
C CYS A 364 -13.07 8.45 6.20
N GLN A 365 -13.91 8.26 7.22
CA GLN A 365 -14.81 7.11 7.34
C GLN A 365 -16.27 7.53 7.47
N TYR A 366 -17.14 6.67 6.89
CA TYR A 366 -18.57 6.68 7.03
C TYR A 366 -19.03 5.28 7.44
N ASP A 367 -19.38 5.09 8.71
CA ASP A 367 -19.77 3.80 9.26
C ASP A 367 -21.27 3.73 9.56
N ALA A 368 -21.79 2.50 9.60
CA ALA A 368 -23.20 2.17 9.85
C ALA A 368 -24.16 2.99 8.98
N PRO A 369 -23.96 3.08 7.65
CA PRO A 369 -24.80 3.90 6.80
C PRO A 369 -26.21 3.36 6.76
N VAL A 370 -27.18 4.24 7.11
CA VAL A 370 -28.61 4.00 6.96
C VAL A 370 -29.15 4.86 5.81
N LYS A 371 -28.77 6.13 5.78
CA LYS A 371 -29.00 7.09 4.69
C LYS A 371 -28.18 8.35 4.92
N GLY A 372 -28.09 9.21 3.90
CA GLY A 372 -27.49 10.54 3.99
C GLY A 372 -26.18 10.66 3.24
N LYS A 373 -25.62 11.85 3.31
CA LYS A 373 -24.44 12.27 2.55
C LYS A 373 -23.33 12.72 3.48
N VAL A 374 -22.11 12.41 3.10
CA VAL A 374 -20.90 12.86 3.78
C VAL A 374 -19.93 13.40 2.75
N HIS A 375 -19.34 14.56 3.03
CA HIS A 375 -18.22 15.11 2.29
C HIS A 375 -17.02 15.27 3.22
N PHE A 376 -15.84 14.90 2.74
CA PHE A 376 -14.56 15.23 3.37
C PHE A 376 -13.72 16.03 2.40
N ASP A 377 -13.00 17.03 2.93
CA ASP A 377 -12.12 17.87 2.16
C ASP A 377 -10.93 18.37 2.98
N ASP A 378 -9.90 18.89 2.28
CA ASP A 378 -8.71 19.49 2.89
C ASP A 378 -8.09 18.63 4.00
N ALA A 379 -7.93 17.33 3.73
CA ALA A 379 -7.35 16.42 4.70
C ALA A 379 -5.84 16.69 4.90
N THR A 380 -5.38 16.71 6.14
CA THR A 380 -3.97 16.89 6.47
C THR A 380 -3.52 15.87 7.50
N LEU A 381 -2.37 15.24 7.27
CA LEU A 381 -1.66 14.44 8.26
C LEU A 381 -0.28 15.09 8.49
N GLU A 382 -0.03 15.55 9.70
CA GLU A 382 1.18 16.29 10.00
C GLU A 382 1.94 15.69 11.19
N VAL A 383 3.27 15.76 11.18
CA VAL A 383 4.06 15.59 12.40
C VAL A 383 4.02 16.91 13.16
N VAL A 384 3.47 16.91 14.36
CA VAL A 384 3.38 18.12 15.20
C VAL A 384 4.45 18.20 16.29
N GLY A 385 5.21 17.12 16.50
CA GLY A 385 6.32 17.11 17.45
C GLY A 385 6.84 15.71 17.72
N ASP A 386 7.77 15.64 18.67
CA ASP A 386 8.26 14.39 19.24
C ASP A 386 7.47 14.01 20.50
N VAL A 387 7.25 12.72 20.68
CA VAL A 387 6.66 12.21 21.92
C VAL A 387 7.72 12.29 23.02
N PRO A 388 7.45 12.94 24.17
CA PRO A 388 8.40 12.96 25.28
C PRO A 388 8.75 11.53 25.73
N PRO A 389 10.00 11.24 26.06
CA PRO A 389 10.36 9.93 26.58
C PRO A 389 9.58 9.65 27.87
N PRO A 390 9.13 8.41 28.11
CA PRO A 390 8.42 8.08 29.33
C PRO A 390 9.26 8.44 30.54
N PRO A 391 8.65 8.94 31.63
CA PRO A 391 9.38 9.30 32.86
C PRO A 391 10.18 8.08 33.33
N LYS A 392 11.46 8.29 33.67
CA LYS A 392 12.33 7.24 34.18
C LYS A 392 11.66 6.62 35.40
N GLN A 393 11.23 5.38 35.30
CA GLN A 393 10.74 4.67 36.47
C GLN A 393 11.80 4.69 37.57
N PRO A 394 11.46 5.07 38.81
CA PRO A 394 12.41 5.01 39.90
C PRO A 394 12.92 3.56 40.00
N LYS A 395 14.23 3.39 39.99
CA LYS A 395 14.84 2.08 40.22
C LYS A 395 14.34 1.57 41.57
N VAL A 396 13.43 0.64 41.56
CA VAL A 396 13.02 -0.08 42.77
C VAL A 396 14.28 -0.84 43.26
N LYS A 397 14.91 -0.34 44.31
CA LYS A 397 15.96 -1.08 45.00
C LYS A 397 15.26 -2.30 45.61
N ILE A 398 15.37 -3.44 44.99
CA ILE A 398 15.00 -4.71 45.61
C ILE A 398 15.98 -4.87 46.78
N ALA A 399 15.49 -4.66 48.00
CA ALA A 399 16.23 -4.99 49.18
C ALA A 399 16.54 -6.49 49.14
N LYS A 400 17.82 -6.86 49.16
CA LYS A 400 18.20 -8.26 49.33
C LYS A 400 17.57 -8.74 50.65
N ALA A 401 16.68 -9.68 50.55
CA ALA A 401 16.25 -10.41 51.75
C ALA A 401 17.49 -11.10 52.31
N ASP A 402 17.84 -10.73 53.55
CA ASP A 402 18.89 -11.43 54.30
C ASP A 402 18.39 -12.88 54.53
N GLU A 403 19.03 -13.84 53.82
CA GLU A 403 18.99 -15.23 54.22
C GLU A 403 19.70 -15.35 55.58
N LYS A 404 18.94 -15.36 56.64
CA LYS A 404 19.37 -15.90 57.96
C LYS A 404 18.44 -17.03 58.31
N HIS A 405 19.04 -18.16 58.37
CA HIS A 405 18.78 -19.49 58.95
C HIS A 405 18.48 -20.61 57.96
#